data_5410b33a89ef4c2f61916aed8504f3d8
#
_entry.id   5410b33a89ef4c2f61916aed8504f3d8
#
_cell.length_a   1.000
_cell.length_b   1.000
_cell.length_c   1.000
_cell.angle_alpha   90.00
_cell.angle_beta   90.00
_cell.angle_gamma   90.00
#
_symmetry.space_group_name_H-M   'P 1'
#
loop_
_entity.id
_entity.type
_entity.pdbx_description
1 polymer ?
#
loop_
_entity_poly.entity_id
_entity_poly.type
_entity_poly.pdbx_seq_one_letter_code
_entity_poly.pdbx_strand_id
1 'polypeptide(L)'
;MKRKVLSIILAAALTGTMLAGCGSSAKQETPAAAADTGAAVSEQPAESGATQTGTSGKQTDGKNVPELTSEPLTITLWDISTEDPGKTTMEEAVQRFMADYPNITINQVHQQNDNYKQQLVVAMSSKQAPDMYIHWGGGPMAEYYKSGFVNDMTEMFNTYDHPDFIDAAVAQSTYDGKVLAIPFGGLSGCDIFYNKTIFAEVGVEVPETIDDLEAVCDKLIEAGYVPFALANGSKWTGSMYYMYLVARHSGNEEFDAAYTQEGSFTSDAFIWAGNKIQDWVKKGYFPDGVNSLSTDDGQDKALLYDNTCAMMLHGSWQVSGIRADNQEWYDENIGVFRFPEDSEAAAKGVPQDVEIGTAIGNGFSFNCWNADGSVDQTKLDACYVLATQYFNDDAYNQRQLDNGTIPSIKGFENTIDDANMKVVADIFFNASNVQLWYDQYLPASVTEVHKNCMTELFGLQKTPEEIGQEQDAAMKASLAE
;
A
#
# COMPACT_ATOMS: atom_id res chain seq x y z
N MET A 1 44.97 15.14 -37.42
CA MET A 1 45.97 15.57 -36.42
C MET A 1 45.65 14.87 -35.10
N LYS A 2 46.58 14.03 -34.66
CA LYS A 2 46.44 13.24 -33.44
C LYS A 2 46.66 14.11 -32.21
N ARG A 3 45.80 14.03 -31.18
CA ARG A 3 46.18 14.38 -29.80
C ARG A 3 45.77 13.26 -28.86
N LYS A 4 46.77 12.57 -28.31
CA LYS A 4 46.69 11.66 -27.18
C LYS A 4 46.58 12.49 -25.90
N VAL A 5 45.72 12.09 -24.99
CA VAL A 5 45.77 12.56 -23.60
C VAL A 5 45.88 11.33 -22.70
N LEU A 6 46.78 11.45 -21.78
CA LEU A 6 47.48 10.51 -20.91
C LEU A 6 46.59 10.13 -19.70
N SER A 7 46.49 8.84 -19.43
CA SER A 7 45.95 8.30 -18.19
C SER A 7 46.97 8.42 -17.06
N ILE A 8 46.55 8.90 -15.90
CA ILE A 8 47.32 8.81 -14.66
C ILE A 8 46.53 7.90 -13.71
N ILE A 9 47.12 6.73 -13.44
CA ILE A 9 46.72 5.79 -12.40
C ILE A 9 47.45 6.20 -11.12
N LEU A 10 46.72 6.40 -10.02
CA LEU A 10 47.32 6.54 -8.70
C LEU A 10 46.81 5.36 -7.82
N ALA A 11 47.69 4.38 -7.66
CA ALA A 11 47.55 3.30 -6.71
C ALA A 11 48.19 3.70 -5.37
N ALA A 12 47.46 3.65 -4.27
CA ALA A 12 48.05 3.72 -2.91
C ALA A 12 47.68 2.46 -2.16
N ALA A 13 48.65 1.60 -1.99
CA ALA A 13 48.59 0.45 -1.08
C ALA A 13 48.92 0.92 0.35
N LEU A 14 48.16 0.45 1.32
CA LEU A 14 48.53 0.49 2.71
C LEU A 14 48.34 -0.89 3.33
N THR A 15 49.47 -1.47 3.68
CA THR A 15 49.72 -2.74 4.35
C THR A 15 49.32 -2.67 5.81
N GLY A 16 48.86 -3.81 6.34
CA GLY A 16 48.41 -4.01 7.68
C GLY A 16 49.50 -4.07 8.76
N THR A 17 49.06 -4.07 9.98
CA THR A 17 49.74 -4.72 11.14
C THR A 17 48.68 -5.16 12.15
N MET A 18 48.63 -6.46 12.40
CA MET A 18 48.00 -7.05 13.59
C MET A 18 48.98 -6.88 14.77
N LEU A 19 48.47 -6.54 15.93
CA LEU A 19 49.09 -6.90 17.21
C LEU A 19 48.00 -7.09 18.26
N ALA A 20 48.04 -8.28 18.82
CA ALA A 20 47.26 -8.70 19.99
C ALA A 20 47.81 -8.11 21.26
N GLY A 21 46.94 -7.83 22.22
CA GLY A 21 47.35 -7.43 23.58
C GLY A 21 46.17 -7.54 24.55
N CYS A 22 46.31 -8.49 25.48
CA CYS A 22 45.40 -8.78 26.59
C CYS A 22 45.35 -7.66 27.66
N GLY A 23 44.18 -7.51 28.26
CA GLY A 23 43.96 -7.44 29.72
C GLY A 23 44.03 -6.07 30.38
N SER A 24 42.97 -5.59 30.95
CA SER A 24 42.73 -5.51 32.39
C SER A 24 41.53 -4.59 32.72
N SER A 25 40.82 -5.02 33.73
CA SER A 25 39.67 -4.41 34.37
C SER A 25 39.99 -3.03 34.96
N ALA A 26 39.10 -2.06 34.79
CA ALA A 26 39.04 -0.92 35.69
C ALA A 26 37.58 -0.53 35.94
N LYS A 27 37.31 -0.30 37.19
CA LYS A 27 36.07 -0.11 37.92
C LYS A 27 35.24 1.10 37.44
N GLN A 28 33.98 0.89 37.53
CA GLN A 28 32.88 1.84 37.57
C GLN A 28 33.01 2.77 38.78
N GLU A 29 32.94 4.07 38.61
CA GLU A 29 32.64 5.03 39.66
C GLU A 29 31.34 5.78 39.35
N THR A 30 30.40 5.61 40.27
CA THR A 30 29.14 6.36 40.39
C THR A 30 29.41 7.63 41.21
N PRO A 31 28.87 8.78 40.91
CA PRO A 31 28.74 9.85 41.88
C PRO A 31 27.40 9.77 42.60
N ALA A 32 27.51 9.91 43.91
CA ALA A 32 26.49 9.80 44.91
C ALA A 32 25.55 11.02 44.97
N ALA A 33 24.40 10.75 45.56
CA ALA A 33 23.32 11.66 45.93
C ALA A 33 23.81 12.74 46.96
N ALA A 34 23.18 13.91 46.83
CA ALA A 34 23.12 14.85 47.96
C ALA A 34 21.65 15.01 48.37
N ALA A 35 21.40 14.79 49.61
CA ALA A 35 20.11 14.82 50.30
C ALA A 35 19.84 16.21 50.90
N ASP A 36 18.58 16.43 51.10
CA ASP A 36 17.95 17.00 52.30
C ASP A 36 17.78 18.53 52.39
N THR A 37 16.53 18.94 52.47
CA THR A 37 15.96 19.60 53.65
C THR A 37 14.45 19.57 53.58
N GLY A 38 13.85 19.00 54.62
CA GLY A 38 12.42 18.89 54.81
C GLY A 38 11.80 20.15 55.44
N ALA A 39 10.49 20.25 55.29
CA ALA A 39 9.63 20.91 56.27
C ALA A 39 8.28 20.20 56.28
N ALA A 40 7.88 19.83 57.47
CA ALA A 40 6.72 19.02 57.80
C ALA A 40 5.50 19.89 58.14
N VAL A 41 4.34 19.17 58.10
CA VAL A 41 3.08 19.35 58.92
C VAL A 41 1.98 20.22 58.35
N SER A 42 0.83 19.60 57.98
CA SER A 42 -0.34 19.52 58.91
C SER A 42 -1.40 18.58 58.34
N GLU A 43 -1.72 17.58 59.16
CA GLU A 43 -2.99 16.79 59.05
C GLU A 43 -4.17 17.65 59.50
N GLN A 44 -5.31 17.51 58.79
CA GLN A 44 -6.66 17.43 59.41
C GLN A 44 -7.71 16.90 58.40
N PRO A 45 -8.89 16.44 58.83
CA PRO A 45 -9.33 15.07 58.52
C PRO A 45 -10.47 14.98 57.51
N ALA A 46 -10.77 13.74 57.15
CA ALA A 46 -11.78 13.25 56.25
C ALA A 46 -13.20 13.78 56.46
N GLU A 47 -13.85 14.18 55.36
CA GLU A 47 -15.29 14.05 55.23
C GLU A 47 -15.62 13.12 54.06
N SER A 48 -16.45 12.15 54.39
CA SER A 48 -17.02 11.14 53.52
C SER A 48 -17.90 11.81 52.44
N GLY A 49 -17.48 11.74 51.19
CA GLY A 49 -18.27 12.14 50.04
C GLY A 49 -18.36 11.01 49.03
N ALA A 50 -19.56 10.63 48.71
CA ALA A 50 -20.00 9.54 47.87
C ALA A 50 -19.09 9.26 46.64
N THR A 51 -18.77 7.99 46.46
CA THR A 51 -18.22 7.41 45.25
C THR A 51 -19.17 7.68 44.08
N GLN A 52 -18.92 8.70 43.29
CA GLN A 52 -19.45 8.77 41.95
C GLN A 52 -18.50 7.90 41.10
N THR A 53 -18.98 6.75 40.70
CA THR A 53 -18.45 6.00 39.58
C THR A 53 -18.65 6.89 38.35
N GLY A 54 -17.64 7.70 37.99
CA GLY A 54 -17.59 8.43 36.75
C GLY A 54 -17.33 7.44 35.64
N THR A 55 -18.34 7.08 34.88
CA THR A 55 -18.22 6.55 33.54
C THR A 55 -17.58 7.67 32.69
N SER A 56 -16.27 7.61 32.54
CA SER A 56 -15.51 8.51 31.65
C SER A 56 -15.38 7.85 30.29
N GLY A 57 -16.46 7.83 29.54
CA GLY A 57 -16.48 7.54 28.12
C GLY A 57 -17.40 8.57 27.46
N LYS A 58 -16.99 9.12 26.31
CA LYS A 58 -17.89 9.92 25.49
C LYS A 58 -19.07 9.01 25.12
N GLN A 59 -20.28 9.48 25.45
CA GLN A 59 -21.50 8.82 24.97
C GLN A 59 -21.44 8.89 23.44
N THR A 60 -21.41 7.74 22.78
CA THR A 60 -21.29 7.58 21.31
C THR A 60 -22.59 8.00 20.62
N ASP A 61 -22.98 9.25 20.69
CA ASP A 61 -24.13 9.93 20.04
C ASP A 61 -25.29 9.01 19.58
N GLY A 62 -25.64 7.99 20.38
CA GLY A 62 -26.68 7.01 20.10
C GLY A 62 -26.27 5.83 19.22
N LYS A 63 -24.98 5.71 18.85
CA LYS A 63 -24.46 4.55 18.11
C LYS A 63 -24.31 3.33 18.99
N ASN A 64 -24.62 2.16 18.44
CA ASN A 64 -24.38 0.87 19.07
C ASN A 64 -22.94 0.42 18.80
N VAL A 65 -22.02 0.69 19.72
CA VAL A 65 -20.61 0.30 19.64
C VAL A 65 -20.18 -0.42 20.91
N PRO A 66 -19.08 -1.21 20.92
CA PRO A 66 -18.57 -1.82 22.14
C PRO A 66 -18.32 -0.79 23.25
N GLU A 67 -18.66 -1.16 24.50
CA GLU A 67 -18.31 -0.36 25.67
C GLU A 67 -16.84 -0.60 26.01
N LEU A 68 -16.03 0.47 25.98
CA LEU A 68 -14.61 0.36 26.26
C LEU A 68 -14.30 0.34 27.76
N THR A 69 -13.22 -0.35 28.10
CA THR A 69 -12.74 -0.44 29.50
C THR A 69 -12.42 0.92 30.08
N SER A 70 -12.65 1.10 31.39
CA SER A 70 -12.18 2.24 32.17
C SER A 70 -10.75 2.04 32.72
N GLU A 71 -10.23 0.83 32.65
CA GLU A 71 -8.88 0.50 33.13
C GLU A 71 -7.83 0.96 32.10
N PRO A 72 -6.58 1.25 32.54
CA PRO A 72 -5.49 1.59 31.62
C PRO A 72 -5.26 0.49 30.59
N LEU A 73 -5.25 0.86 29.30
CA LEU A 73 -5.05 -0.05 28.19
C LEU A 73 -3.98 0.54 27.23
N THR A 74 -3.16 -0.31 26.65
CA THR A 74 -2.24 0.06 25.60
C THR A 74 -2.48 -0.80 24.36
N ILE A 75 -2.63 -0.15 23.20
CA ILE A 75 -2.78 -0.76 21.89
C ILE A 75 -1.57 -0.38 21.04
N THR A 76 -0.99 -1.36 20.35
CA THR A 76 0.04 -1.12 19.33
C THR A 76 -0.59 -1.08 17.94
N LEU A 77 -0.35 0.00 17.19
CA LEU A 77 -0.84 0.20 15.84
C LEU A 77 0.34 0.36 14.88
N TRP A 78 0.39 -0.46 13.83
CA TRP A 78 1.37 -0.32 12.75
C TRP A 78 0.69 0.07 11.43
N ASP A 79 1.27 1.05 10.76
CA ASP A 79 0.81 1.55 9.46
C ASP A 79 1.97 1.98 8.55
N ILE A 80 1.64 2.39 7.30
CA ILE A 80 2.61 2.78 6.29
C ILE A 80 2.62 4.28 5.98
N SER A 81 1.88 5.10 6.73
CA SER A 81 1.74 6.53 6.45
C SER A 81 2.96 7.29 6.99
N THR A 82 4.06 7.30 6.22
CA THR A 82 5.32 7.96 6.62
C THR A 82 5.42 9.41 6.20
N GLU A 83 4.59 9.83 5.23
CA GLU A 83 4.59 11.18 4.65
C GLU A 83 3.25 11.88 4.82
N ASP A 84 3.27 13.22 4.84
CA ASP A 84 2.07 14.03 4.81
C ASP A 84 1.43 14.06 3.40
N PRO A 85 0.10 14.22 3.32
CA PRO A 85 -0.84 14.47 4.41
C PRO A 85 -1.34 13.19 5.11
N GLY A 86 -1.01 12.02 4.62
CA GLY A 86 -1.48 10.73 5.15
C GLY A 86 -1.11 10.53 6.61
N LYS A 87 0.15 10.81 6.97
CA LYS A 87 0.65 10.67 8.33
C LYS A 87 -0.13 11.52 9.32
N THR A 88 -0.20 12.82 9.07
CA THR A 88 -0.94 13.76 9.94
C THR A 88 -2.41 13.37 10.06
N THR A 89 -3.04 12.93 8.96
CA THR A 89 -4.45 12.50 8.97
C THR A 89 -4.68 11.30 9.90
N MET A 90 -3.79 10.32 9.89
CA MET A 90 -3.86 9.18 10.79
C MET A 90 -3.57 9.56 12.25
N GLU A 91 -2.53 10.35 12.50
CA GLU A 91 -2.17 10.82 13.84
C GLU A 91 -3.31 11.62 14.48
N GLU A 92 -4.02 12.46 13.72
CA GLU A 92 -5.18 13.23 14.18
C GLU A 92 -6.34 12.32 14.61
N ALA A 93 -6.62 11.23 13.88
CA ALA A 93 -7.65 10.26 14.26
C ALA A 93 -7.30 9.56 15.57
N VAL A 94 -6.04 9.12 15.73
CA VAL A 94 -5.52 8.52 16.97
C VAL A 94 -5.59 9.51 18.13
N GLN A 95 -5.24 10.77 17.93
CA GLN A 95 -5.30 11.82 18.96
C GLN A 95 -6.75 12.09 19.41
N ARG A 96 -7.71 12.12 18.49
CA ARG A 96 -9.13 12.27 18.81
C ARG A 96 -9.64 11.09 19.65
N PHE A 97 -9.27 9.87 19.29
CA PHE A 97 -9.59 8.68 20.08
C PHE A 97 -9.02 8.74 21.50
N MET A 98 -7.73 9.05 21.64
CA MET A 98 -7.09 9.17 22.96
C MET A 98 -7.63 10.35 23.81
N ALA A 99 -8.13 11.41 23.17
CA ALA A 99 -8.79 12.51 23.87
C ALA A 99 -10.15 12.09 24.45
N ASP A 100 -10.90 11.27 23.71
CA ASP A 100 -12.19 10.75 24.17
C ASP A 100 -12.04 9.58 25.19
N TYR A 101 -10.92 8.81 25.08
CA TYR A 101 -10.61 7.67 25.95
C TYR A 101 -9.20 7.82 26.59
N PRO A 102 -9.02 8.73 27.57
CA PRO A 102 -7.70 9.08 28.09
C PRO A 102 -7.00 7.96 28.88
N ASN A 103 -7.70 6.89 29.23
CA ASN A 103 -7.14 5.67 29.83
C ASN A 103 -6.56 4.71 28.78
N ILE A 104 -6.80 4.94 27.47
CA ILE A 104 -6.29 4.10 26.39
C ILE A 104 -5.15 4.84 25.68
N THR A 105 -4.01 4.20 25.59
CA THR A 105 -2.83 4.71 24.86
C THR A 105 -2.66 3.94 23.56
N ILE A 106 -2.53 4.64 22.44
CA ILE A 106 -2.20 4.06 21.14
C ILE A 106 -0.72 4.32 20.85
N ASN A 107 0.08 3.27 20.81
CA ASN A 107 1.47 3.31 20.34
C ASN A 107 1.49 3.09 18.83
N GLN A 108 1.44 4.20 18.08
CA GLN A 108 1.45 4.19 16.62
C GLN A 108 2.88 4.16 16.07
N VAL A 109 3.12 3.29 15.07
CA VAL A 109 4.40 3.14 14.39
C VAL A 109 4.19 3.20 12.88
N HIS A 110 4.76 4.21 12.25
CA HIS A 110 4.76 4.40 10.80
C HIS A 110 6.02 3.78 10.18
N GLN A 111 5.88 3.06 9.08
CA GLN A 111 6.98 2.42 8.36
C GLN A 111 6.77 2.56 6.86
N GLN A 112 7.84 2.73 6.07
CA GLN A 112 7.74 2.66 4.61
C GLN A 112 7.19 1.30 4.17
N ASN A 113 6.37 1.30 3.11
CA ASN A 113 5.56 0.17 2.67
C ASN A 113 6.35 -1.14 2.51
N ASP A 114 7.48 -1.13 1.79
CA ASP A 114 8.24 -2.35 1.53
C ASP A 114 8.94 -2.86 2.79
N ASN A 115 9.44 -1.96 3.64
CA ASN A 115 10.01 -2.32 4.95
C ASN A 115 8.93 -2.84 5.90
N TYR A 116 7.74 -2.21 5.92
CA TYR A 116 6.60 -2.63 6.71
C TYR A 116 6.22 -4.09 6.44
N LYS A 117 6.06 -4.46 5.17
CA LYS A 117 5.71 -5.84 4.76
C LYS A 117 6.72 -6.86 5.31
N GLN A 118 8.01 -6.55 5.24
CA GLN A 118 9.08 -7.43 5.79
C GLN A 118 9.04 -7.51 7.31
N GLN A 119 8.89 -6.36 7.99
CA GLN A 119 8.84 -6.30 9.45
C GLN A 119 7.59 -6.99 10.00
N LEU A 120 6.45 -6.86 9.33
CA LEU A 120 5.22 -7.53 9.73
C LEU A 120 5.37 -9.06 9.72
N VAL A 121 5.95 -9.63 8.66
CA VAL A 121 6.24 -11.09 8.58
C VAL A 121 7.14 -11.54 9.74
N VAL A 122 8.19 -10.77 10.07
CA VAL A 122 9.09 -11.06 11.19
C VAL A 122 8.34 -10.98 12.52
N ALA A 123 7.52 -9.95 12.73
CA ALA A 123 6.73 -9.76 13.94
C ALA A 123 5.71 -10.89 14.15
N MET A 124 5.01 -11.29 13.07
CA MET A 124 4.08 -12.44 13.08
C MET A 124 4.83 -13.72 13.48
N SER A 125 5.92 -14.03 12.80
CA SER A 125 6.70 -15.25 13.04
C SER A 125 7.28 -15.33 14.45
N SER A 126 7.66 -14.19 15.07
CA SER A 126 8.18 -14.09 16.43
C SER A 126 7.09 -13.94 17.50
N LYS A 127 5.79 -13.93 17.12
CA LYS A 127 4.64 -13.68 17.99
C LYS A 127 4.72 -12.32 18.72
N GLN A 128 5.26 -11.31 18.03
CA GLN A 128 5.35 -9.92 18.49
C GLN A 128 4.61 -8.98 17.55
N ALA A 129 3.60 -9.50 16.87
CA ALA A 129 2.76 -8.73 15.97
C ALA A 129 2.03 -7.61 16.75
N PRO A 130 1.79 -6.45 16.13
CA PRO A 130 0.98 -5.39 16.74
C PRO A 130 -0.46 -5.84 16.97
N ASP A 131 -1.16 -5.18 17.90
CA ASP A 131 -2.56 -5.45 18.20
C ASP A 131 -3.47 -5.06 17.02
N MET A 132 -3.13 -3.98 16.32
CA MET A 132 -3.81 -3.45 15.16
C MET A 132 -2.78 -3.13 14.08
N TYR A 133 -3.04 -3.54 12.86
CA TYR A 133 -2.12 -3.32 11.75
C TYR A 133 -2.86 -3.22 10.42
N ILE A 134 -2.29 -2.50 9.46
CA ILE A 134 -2.89 -2.42 8.13
C ILE A 134 -2.60 -3.67 7.31
N HIS A 135 -3.55 -3.98 6.43
CA HIS A 135 -3.48 -5.08 5.50
C HIS A 135 -4.19 -4.73 4.19
N TRP A 136 -3.85 -5.43 3.11
CA TRP A 136 -4.40 -5.17 1.77
C TRP A 136 -5.47 -6.18 1.34
N GLY A 137 -5.88 -7.09 2.22
CA GLY A 137 -6.81 -8.17 1.88
C GLY A 137 -6.12 -9.35 1.17
N GLY A 138 -6.89 -10.14 0.44
CA GLY A 138 -6.39 -11.19 -0.44
C GLY A 138 -5.69 -12.39 0.21
N GLY A 139 -4.76 -12.99 -0.54
CA GLY A 139 -4.05 -14.20 -0.12
C GLY A 139 -3.26 -14.07 1.18
N PRO A 140 -2.40 -13.05 1.36
CA PRO A 140 -1.66 -12.85 2.59
C PRO A 140 -2.54 -12.69 3.82
N MET A 141 -3.69 -11.99 3.74
CA MET A 141 -4.65 -11.89 4.84
C MET A 141 -5.20 -13.27 5.22
N ALA A 142 -5.55 -14.08 4.24
CA ALA A 142 -6.05 -15.43 4.46
C ALA A 142 -5.00 -16.31 5.15
N GLU A 143 -3.74 -16.23 4.77
CA GLU A 143 -2.64 -16.97 5.41
C GLU A 143 -2.38 -16.52 6.85
N TYR A 144 -2.41 -15.22 7.13
CA TYR A 144 -2.30 -14.72 8.51
C TYR A 144 -3.47 -15.18 9.37
N TYR A 145 -4.69 -15.22 8.81
CA TYR A 145 -5.83 -15.75 9.53
C TYR A 145 -5.67 -17.24 9.85
N LYS A 146 -5.31 -18.07 8.86
CA LYS A 146 -5.04 -19.51 9.06
C LYS A 146 -3.94 -19.76 10.10
N SER A 147 -2.97 -18.86 10.18
CA SER A 147 -1.86 -18.91 11.14
C SER A 147 -2.21 -18.35 12.53
N GLY A 148 -3.43 -17.86 12.74
CA GLY A 148 -3.90 -17.34 14.03
C GLY A 148 -3.43 -15.94 14.38
N PHE A 149 -3.08 -15.13 13.38
CA PHE A 149 -2.64 -13.74 13.55
C PHE A 149 -3.71 -12.69 13.23
N VAL A 150 -4.93 -13.11 12.93
CA VAL A 150 -6.08 -12.24 12.64
C VAL A 150 -7.28 -12.71 13.43
N ASN A 151 -7.92 -11.80 14.16
CA ASN A 151 -9.19 -12.05 14.81
C ASN A 151 -10.33 -12.07 13.78
N ASP A 152 -11.27 -12.98 13.95
CA ASP A 152 -12.55 -12.98 13.24
C ASP A 152 -13.47 -11.92 13.84
N MET A 153 -13.80 -10.89 13.06
CA MET A 153 -14.63 -9.77 13.50
C MET A 153 -16.07 -9.87 13.02
N THR A 154 -16.48 -11.01 12.44
CA THR A 154 -17.80 -11.18 11.81
C THR A 154 -18.95 -10.88 12.77
N GLU A 155 -18.87 -11.35 14.02
CA GLU A 155 -19.91 -11.10 15.04
C GLU A 155 -19.98 -9.61 15.39
N MET A 156 -18.83 -8.96 15.58
CA MET A 156 -18.77 -7.52 15.87
C MET A 156 -19.31 -6.69 14.72
N PHE A 157 -18.90 -7.02 13.50
CA PHE A 157 -19.34 -6.33 12.28
C PHE A 157 -20.85 -6.46 12.05
N ASN A 158 -21.45 -7.59 12.38
CA ASN A 158 -22.90 -7.80 12.28
C ASN A 158 -23.69 -7.20 13.44
N THR A 159 -23.05 -6.91 14.59
CA THR A 159 -23.72 -6.50 15.83
C THR A 159 -23.63 -5.01 16.06
N TYR A 160 -22.48 -4.41 15.78
CA TYR A 160 -22.19 -3.03 16.11
C TYR A 160 -22.26 -2.12 14.88
N ASP A 161 -22.52 -0.84 15.12
CA ASP A 161 -22.55 0.17 14.07
C ASP A 161 -21.16 0.40 13.47
N HIS A 162 -21.12 0.43 12.17
CA HIS A 162 -19.96 0.75 11.35
C HIS A 162 -20.40 1.60 10.14
N PRO A 163 -19.48 2.25 9.40
CA PRO A 163 -19.81 2.95 8.18
C PRO A 163 -20.46 2.05 7.12
N ASP A 164 -21.31 2.62 6.26
CA ASP A 164 -21.91 1.88 5.13
C ASP A 164 -20.88 1.72 4.01
N PHE A 165 -19.99 0.75 4.21
CA PHE A 165 -18.94 0.44 3.24
C PHE A 165 -19.53 -0.02 1.90
N ILE A 166 -18.84 0.26 0.78
CA ILE A 166 -19.21 -0.32 -0.52
C ILE A 166 -19.04 -1.85 -0.48
N ASP A 167 -19.90 -2.56 -1.19
CA ASP A 167 -19.97 -4.04 -1.11
C ASP A 167 -18.63 -4.70 -1.52
N ALA A 168 -17.93 -4.11 -2.50
CA ALA A 168 -16.60 -4.58 -2.93
C ALA A 168 -15.56 -4.46 -1.80
N ALA A 169 -15.62 -3.42 -0.96
CA ALA A 169 -14.71 -3.26 0.17
C ALA A 169 -14.95 -4.32 1.25
N VAL A 170 -16.20 -4.62 1.56
CA VAL A 170 -16.56 -5.71 2.48
C VAL A 170 -16.10 -7.06 1.92
N ALA A 171 -16.30 -7.29 0.61
CA ALA A 171 -15.86 -8.53 -0.03
C ALA A 171 -14.34 -8.72 0.04
N GLN A 172 -13.54 -7.67 -0.24
CA GLN A 172 -12.08 -7.72 -0.15
C GLN A 172 -11.56 -7.86 1.30
N SER A 173 -12.37 -7.48 2.29
CA SER A 173 -12.07 -7.62 3.72
C SER A 173 -12.51 -8.97 4.30
N THR A 174 -13.10 -9.85 3.48
CA THR A 174 -13.73 -11.10 3.90
C THR A 174 -13.00 -12.31 3.29
N TYR A 175 -12.77 -13.33 4.10
CA TYR A 175 -12.24 -14.62 3.65
C TYR A 175 -13.04 -15.75 4.33
N ASP A 176 -13.47 -16.74 3.56
CA ASP A 176 -14.28 -17.90 4.03
C ASP A 176 -15.51 -17.46 4.84
N GLY A 177 -16.19 -16.39 4.39
CA GLY A 177 -17.36 -15.80 5.06
C GLY A 177 -17.07 -15.06 6.37
N LYS A 178 -15.81 -14.78 6.67
CA LYS A 178 -15.35 -14.10 7.88
C LYS A 178 -14.80 -12.73 7.56
N VAL A 179 -15.25 -11.72 8.28
CA VAL A 179 -14.70 -10.36 8.21
C VAL A 179 -13.36 -10.33 8.95
N LEU A 180 -12.29 -10.14 8.24
CA LEU A 180 -10.92 -10.20 8.76
C LEU A 180 -10.19 -8.85 8.74
N ALA A 181 -10.79 -7.84 8.12
CA ALA A 181 -10.30 -6.48 8.15
C ALA A 181 -11.47 -5.48 8.18
N ILE A 182 -11.25 -4.32 8.78
CA ILE A 182 -12.14 -3.16 8.64
C ILE A 182 -11.58 -2.30 7.50
N PRO A 183 -12.36 -2.02 6.43
CA PRO A 183 -11.93 -1.18 5.33
C PRO A 183 -11.43 0.18 5.79
N PHE A 184 -10.36 0.68 5.17
CA PHE A 184 -9.72 1.93 5.53
C PHE A 184 -8.87 2.43 4.35
N GLY A 185 -8.70 3.73 4.18
CA GLY A 185 -7.79 4.31 3.19
C GLY A 185 -8.35 4.44 1.76
N GLY A 186 -9.61 4.07 1.55
CA GLY A 186 -10.33 4.36 0.32
C GLY A 186 -10.06 3.42 -0.86
N LEU A 187 -10.88 3.54 -1.89
CA LEU A 187 -10.68 2.84 -3.15
C LEU A 187 -9.51 3.44 -3.95
N SER A 188 -8.89 2.62 -4.78
CA SER A 188 -7.83 3.06 -5.69
C SER A 188 -7.86 2.28 -7.00
N GLY A 189 -7.97 3.00 -8.12
CA GLY A 189 -7.71 2.49 -9.46
C GLY A 189 -6.25 2.68 -9.85
N CYS A 190 -5.78 1.90 -10.81
CA CYS A 190 -4.46 2.00 -11.39
C CYS A 190 -4.56 2.61 -12.79
N ASP A 191 -4.35 3.89 -12.89
CA ASP A 191 -4.53 4.63 -14.12
C ASP A 191 -3.22 5.23 -14.64
N ILE A 192 -3.21 5.69 -15.89
CA ILE A 192 -2.08 6.41 -16.45
C ILE A 192 -2.23 7.90 -16.15
N PHE A 193 -1.36 8.39 -15.28
CA PHE A 193 -1.14 9.83 -15.06
C PHE A 193 -0.20 10.35 -16.14
N TYR A 194 -0.55 11.49 -16.79
CA TYR A 194 0.28 12.05 -17.87
C TYR A 194 0.50 13.54 -17.71
N ASN A 195 1.61 14.02 -18.21
CA ASN A 195 1.94 15.44 -18.24
C ASN A 195 1.31 16.09 -19.46
N LYS A 196 0.22 16.87 -19.24
CA LYS A 196 -0.53 17.61 -20.27
C LYS A 196 0.36 18.57 -21.07
N THR A 197 1.34 19.19 -20.41
CA THR A 197 2.24 20.14 -21.05
C THR A 197 3.17 19.44 -22.02
N ILE A 198 3.76 18.30 -21.66
CA ILE A 198 4.59 17.49 -22.56
C ILE A 198 3.77 16.97 -23.73
N PHE A 199 2.56 16.46 -23.50
CA PHE A 199 1.67 15.99 -24.56
C PHE A 199 1.33 17.09 -25.56
N ALA A 200 1.01 18.30 -25.08
CA ALA A 200 0.76 19.46 -25.93
C ALA A 200 2.01 19.90 -26.71
N GLU A 201 3.19 19.90 -26.08
CA GLU A 201 4.47 20.25 -26.72
C GLU A 201 4.84 19.29 -27.86
N VAL A 202 4.69 17.98 -27.62
CA VAL A 202 4.98 16.94 -28.62
C VAL A 202 3.86 16.82 -29.66
N GLY A 203 2.66 17.34 -29.37
CA GLY A 203 1.49 17.28 -30.25
C GLY A 203 0.89 15.89 -30.33
N VAL A 204 0.79 15.21 -29.20
CA VAL A 204 0.14 13.91 -29.05
C VAL A 204 -1.15 14.04 -28.24
N GLU A 205 -2.11 13.17 -28.54
CA GLU A 205 -3.38 13.06 -27.84
C GLU A 205 -3.38 11.85 -26.91
N VAL A 206 -4.34 11.77 -26.00
CA VAL A 206 -4.54 10.59 -25.12
C VAL A 206 -4.86 9.37 -26.00
N PRO A 207 -4.08 8.26 -25.86
CA PRO A 207 -4.26 7.07 -26.69
C PRO A 207 -5.50 6.27 -26.24
N GLU A 208 -6.24 5.72 -27.23
CA GLU A 208 -7.39 4.84 -26.97
C GLU A 208 -7.00 3.36 -27.01
N THR A 209 -6.00 3.01 -27.82
CA THR A 209 -5.55 1.63 -28.00
C THR A 209 -4.07 1.47 -27.61
N ILE A 210 -3.64 0.22 -27.38
CA ILE A 210 -2.22 -0.09 -27.11
C ILE A 210 -1.34 0.31 -28.31
N ASP A 211 -1.81 0.16 -29.53
CA ASP A 211 -1.08 0.60 -30.72
C ASP A 211 -0.95 2.12 -30.77
N ASP A 212 -1.98 2.88 -30.39
CA ASP A 212 -1.91 4.34 -30.25
C ASP A 212 -0.93 4.74 -29.13
N LEU A 213 -0.95 4.01 -27.99
CA LEU A 213 -0.02 4.23 -26.90
C LEU A 213 1.43 4.04 -27.35
N GLU A 214 1.72 2.97 -28.11
CA GLU A 214 3.05 2.76 -28.66
C GLU A 214 3.44 3.88 -29.63
N ALA A 215 2.53 4.37 -30.47
CA ALA A 215 2.77 5.50 -31.37
C ALA A 215 3.03 6.81 -30.60
N VAL A 216 2.34 7.04 -29.49
CA VAL A 216 2.60 8.17 -28.56
C VAL A 216 3.99 8.04 -27.95
N CYS A 217 4.34 6.84 -27.43
CA CYS A 217 5.65 6.56 -26.85
C CYS A 217 6.80 6.81 -27.85
N ASP A 218 6.66 6.35 -29.10
CA ASP A 218 7.67 6.55 -30.14
C ASP A 218 7.89 8.06 -30.42
N LYS A 219 6.81 8.87 -30.48
CA LYS A 219 6.92 10.32 -30.63
C LYS A 219 7.56 11.02 -29.43
N LEU A 220 7.26 10.55 -28.21
CA LEU A 220 7.89 11.07 -26.99
C LEU A 220 9.39 10.82 -27.01
N ILE A 221 9.83 9.61 -27.39
CA ILE A 221 11.26 9.28 -27.58
C ILE A 221 11.90 10.19 -28.64
N GLU A 222 11.25 10.39 -29.79
CA GLU A 222 11.75 11.29 -30.84
C GLU A 222 11.91 12.74 -30.35
N ALA A 223 11.05 13.17 -29.43
CA ALA A 223 11.12 14.49 -28.79
C ALA A 223 12.14 14.56 -27.63
N GLY A 224 12.72 13.43 -27.21
CA GLY A 224 13.73 13.36 -26.15
C GLY A 224 13.18 13.09 -24.74
N TYR A 225 11.92 12.70 -24.63
CA TYR A 225 11.30 12.30 -23.37
C TYR A 225 11.32 10.78 -23.19
N VAL A 226 11.40 10.31 -21.94
CA VAL A 226 11.11 8.92 -21.60
C VAL A 226 9.59 8.76 -21.46
N PRO A 227 8.93 7.81 -22.15
CA PRO A 227 7.49 7.65 -22.06
C PRO A 227 6.96 7.46 -20.64
N PHE A 228 7.49 6.51 -19.87
CA PHE A 228 6.95 6.15 -18.57
C PHE A 228 7.95 6.36 -17.43
N ALA A 229 7.51 7.02 -16.38
CA ALA A 229 8.15 6.98 -15.08
C ALA A 229 7.80 5.65 -14.39
N LEU A 230 8.80 4.86 -14.07
CA LEU A 230 8.63 3.59 -13.36
C LEU A 230 9.79 3.39 -12.39
N ALA A 231 9.46 3.12 -11.12
CA ALA A 231 10.39 2.72 -10.08
C ALA A 231 10.17 1.24 -9.73
N ASN A 232 10.76 0.33 -10.51
CA ASN A 232 10.55 -1.12 -10.38
C ASN A 232 11.46 -1.81 -9.35
N GLY A 233 12.23 -1.04 -8.56
CA GLY A 233 12.96 -1.59 -7.40
C GLY A 233 12.01 -2.18 -6.36
N SER A 234 10.82 -1.60 -6.22
CA SER A 234 9.73 -2.14 -5.40
C SER A 234 9.05 -3.37 -6.01
N LYS A 235 9.34 -3.72 -7.27
CA LYS A 235 8.90 -4.91 -8.02
C LYS A 235 7.40 -4.94 -8.35
N TRP A 236 6.53 -4.58 -7.41
CA TRP A 236 5.07 -4.56 -7.60
C TRP A 236 4.61 -3.47 -8.58
N THR A 237 5.37 -2.40 -8.75
CA THR A 237 5.06 -1.32 -9.71
C THR A 237 5.14 -1.79 -11.16
N GLY A 238 6.12 -2.62 -11.50
CA GLY A 238 6.20 -3.26 -12.83
C GLY A 238 5.08 -4.26 -13.08
N SER A 239 4.57 -4.91 -12.02
CA SER A 239 3.43 -5.83 -12.12
C SER A 239 2.18 -5.13 -12.65
N MET A 240 1.95 -3.85 -12.38
CA MET A 240 0.80 -3.10 -12.88
C MET A 240 0.70 -3.13 -14.41
N TYR A 241 1.82 -2.91 -15.10
CA TYR A 241 1.89 -3.01 -16.57
C TYR A 241 1.58 -4.42 -17.06
N TYR A 242 2.16 -5.42 -16.39
CA TYR A 242 1.95 -6.83 -16.74
C TYR A 242 0.49 -7.23 -16.59
N MET A 243 -0.13 -6.86 -15.46
CA MET A 243 -1.54 -7.16 -15.17
C MET A 243 -2.48 -6.55 -16.19
N TYR A 244 -2.27 -5.26 -16.55
CA TYR A 244 -3.10 -4.61 -17.56
C TYR A 244 -2.97 -5.25 -18.94
N LEU A 245 -1.75 -5.56 -19.34
CA LEU A 245 -1.54 -6.24 -20.63
C LEU A 245 -2.23 -7.61 -20.66
N VAL A 246 -2.14 -8.40 -19.58
CA VAL A 246 -2.88 -9.67 -19.47
C VAL A 246 -4.39 -9.42 -19.53
N ALA A 247 -4.92 -8.48 -18.73
CA ALA A 247 -6.34 -8.20 -18.67
C ALA A 247 -6.90 -7.65 -19.99
N ARG A 248 -6.15 -6.81 -20.71
CA ARG A 248 -6.55 -6.31 -22.04
C ARG A 248 -6.57 -7.42 -23.11
N HIS A 249 -5.64 -8.38 -23.00
CA HIS A 249 -5.53 -9.48 -23.97
C HIS A 249 -6.57 -10.59 -23.75
N SER A 250 -6.93 -10.92 -22.50
CA SER A 250 -7.79 -12.06 -22.17
C SER A 250 -8.93 -11.79 -21.18
N GLY A 251 -9.10 -10.53 -20.72
CA GLY A 251 -9.93 -10.28 -19.53
C GLY A 251 -9.27 -10.88 -18.29
N ASN A 252 -10.07 -11.40 -17.35
CA ASN A 252 -9.54 -12.07 -16.15
C ASN A 252 -9.50 -13.60 -16.30
N GLU A 253 -10.04 -14.16 -17.37
CA GLU A 253 -10.28 -15.60 -17.49
C GLU A 253 -8.98 -16.40 -17.38
N GLU A 254 -7.90 -15.97 -18.06
CA GLU A 254 -6.62 -16.70 -18.01
C GLU A 254 -5.92 -16.54 -16.65
N PHE A 255 -6.06 -15.40 -15.98
CA PHE A 255 -5.54 -15.24 -14.63
C PHE A 255 -6.30 -16.13 -13.63
N ASP A 256 -7.63 -16.14 -13.68
CA ASP A 256 -8.46 -16.97 -12.81
C ASP A 256 -8.15 -18.48 -13.02
N ALA A 257 -7.99 -18.89 -14.28
CA ALA A 257 -7.59 -20.26 -14.62
C ALA A 257 -6.18 -20.62 -14.09
N ALA A 258 -5.20 -19.73 -14.23
CA ALA A 258 -3.86 -19.93 -13.69
C ALA A 258 -3.85 -19.99 -12.15
N TYR A 259 -4.62 -19.10 -11.51
CA TYR A 259 -4.79 -19.06 -10.07
C TYR A 259 -5.43 -20.32 -9.50
N THR A 260 -6.47 -20.85 -10.17
CA THR A 260 -7.12 -22.12 -9.77
C THR A 260 -6.38 -23.36 -10.24
N GLN A 261 -5.28 -23.21 -10.99
CA GLN A 261 -4.50 -24.27 -11.64
C GLN A 261 -5.31 -25.11 -12.68
N GLU A 262 -6.40 -24.55 -13.19
CA GLU A 262 -7.08 -25.06 -14.38
C GLU A 262 -6.41 -24.57 -15.68
N GLY A 263 -5.58 -23.52 -15.58
CA GLY A 263 -4.72 -22.96 -16.61
C GLY A 263 -3.26 -22.85 -16.17
N SER A 264 -2.52 -21.90 -16.75
CA SER A 264 -1.07 -21.75 -16.53
C SER A 264 -0.63 -20.29 -16.73
N PHE A 265 0.32 -19.82 -15.95
CA PHE A 265 1.02 -18.55 -16.19
C PHE A 265 1.92 -18.57 -17.46
N THR A 266 1.90 -19.67 -18.21
CA THR A 266 2.50 -19.77 -19.56
C THR A 266 1.47 -19.73 -20.68
N SER A 267 0.22 -19.36 -20.39
CA SER A 267 -0.82 -19.19 -21.42
C SER A 267 -0.54 -17.98 -22.32
N ASP A 268 -1.26 -17.91 -23.44
CA ASP A 268 -1.01 -16.92 -24.50
C ASP A 268 -1.02 -15.49 -23.98
N ALA A 269 -1.93 -15.11 -23.05
CA ALA A 269 -2.00 -13.74 -22.55
C ALA A 269 -0.77 -13.36 -21.72
N PHE A 270 -0.29 -14.25 -20.86
CA PHE A 270 0.90 -13.99 -20.05
C PHE A 270 2.16 -13.88 -20.89
N ILE A 271 2.31 -14.76 -21.89
CA ILE A 271 3.44 -14.72 -22.84
C ILE A 271 3.39 -13.44 -23.68
N TRP A 272 2.20 -13.09 -24.20
CA TRP A 272 2.00 -11.86 -24.97
C TRP A 272 2.33 -10.61 -24.14
N ALA A 273 1.81 -10.52 -22.92
CA ALA A 273 2.07 -9.41 -22.01
C ALA A 273 3.57 -9.26 -21.68
N GLY A 274 4.24 -10.38 -21.38
CA GLY A 274 5.67 -10.39 -21.11
C GLY A 274 6.51 -9.94 -22.32
N ASN A 275 6.16 -10.39 -23.53
CA ASN A 275 6.80 -9.96 -24.76
C ASN A 275 6.62 -8.46 -25.01
N LYS A 276 5.40 -7.93 -24.81
CA LYS A 276 5.12 -6.48 -24.92
C LYS A 276 6.00 -5.67 -23.96
N ILE A 277 6.09 -6.05 -22.70
CA ILE A 277 6.97 -5.37 -21.73
C ILE A 277 8.43 -5.40 -22.18
N GLN A 278 8.95 -6.55 -22.60
CA GLN A 278 10.33 -6.65 -23.06
C GLN A 278 10.61 -5.81 -24.32
N ASP A 279 9.63 -5.70 -25.22
CA ASP A 279 9.73 -4.85 -26.39
C ASP A 279 9.73 -3.36 -26.00
N TRP A 280 8.87 -2.96 -25.05
CA TRP A 280 8.84 -1.58 -24.52
C TRP A 280 10.15 -1.21 -23.81
N VAL A 281 10.72 -2.14 -23.02
CA VAL A 281 12.05 -1.94 -22.41
C VAL A 281 13.13 -1.73 -23.48
N LYS A 282 13.16 -2.58 -24.53
CA LYS A 282 14.13 -2.48 -25.63
C LYS A 282 13.98 -1.20 -26.45
N LYS A 283 12.75 -0.69 -26.58
CA LYS A 283 12.46 0.60 -27.24
C LYS A 283 12.82 1.81 -26.38
N GLY A 284 13.15 1.62 -25.10
CA GLY A 284 13.49 2.72 -24.17
C GLY A 284 12.27 3.45 -23.61
N TYR A 285 11.11 2.79 -23.51
CA TYR A 285 9.89 3.40 -22.95
C TYR A 285 9.98 3.62 -21.44
N PHE A 286 10.93 2.99 -20.77
CA PHE A 286 11.20 3.11 -19.34
C PHE A 286 12.60 3.68 -19.07
N PRO A 287 12.85 4.28 -17.89
CA PRO A 287 14.16 4.77 -17.52
C PRO A 287 15.23 3.67 -17.50
N ASP A 288 16.46 4.02 -17.85
CA ASP A 288 17.60 3.13 -17.65
C ASP A 288 17.75 2.79 -16.16
N GLY A 289 17.96 1.49 -15.87
CA GLY A 289 18.12 1.05 -14.47
C GLY A 289 16.81 1.04 -13.65
N VAL A 290 15.68 0.95 -14.29
CA VAL A 290 14.34 0.95 -13.70
C VAL A 290 14.19 0.07 -12.43
N ASN A 291 14.87 -1.07 -12.37
CA ASN A 291 14.89 -1.99 -11.24
C ASN A 291 15.69 -1.49 -10.02
N SER A 292 16.35 -0.32 -10.13
CA SER A 292 17.11 0.30 -9.04
C SER A 292 16.42 1.53 -8.46
N LEU A 293 15.29 1.96 -9.05
CA LEU A 293 14.49 3.08 -8.58
C LEU A 293 13.44 2.61 -7.59
N SER A 294 13.22 3.39 -6.51
CA SER A 294 12.29 3.10 -5.42
C SER A 294 11.09 4.07 -5.49
N THR A 295 9.87 3.53 -5.49
CA THR A 295 8.66 4.33 -5.36
C THR A 295 8.45 4.83 -3.93
N ASP A 296 8.91 4.06 -2.92
CA ASP A 296 8.88 4.48 -1.51
C ASP A 296 9.77 5.71 -1.25
N ASP A 297 10.77 5.95 -2.12
CA ASP A 297 11.62 7.15 -2.09
C ASP A 297 11.13 8.23 -3.07
N GLY A 298 9.97 8.07 -3.70
CA GLY A 298 9.36 9.03 -4.62
C GLY A 298 10.11 9.22 -5.93
N GLN A 299 10.96 8.27 -6.35
CA GLN A 299 11.82 8.44 -7.53
C GLN A 299 11.05 8.41 -8.84
N ASP A 300 9.91 7.73 -8.91
CA ASP A 300 8.98 7.79 -10.04
C ASP A 300 8.29 9.16 -10.17
N LYS A 301 7.78 9.74 -9.07
CA LYS A 301 7.22 11.10 -9.04
C LYS A 301 8.26 12.13 -9.48
N ALA A 302 9.49 12.00 -9.00
CA ALA A 302 10.57 12.93 -9.34
C ALA A 302 10.82 12.98 -10.85
N LEU A 303 10.74 11.84 -11.56
CA LEU A 303 10.88 11.77 -13.03
C LEU A 303 9.72 12.48 -13.77
N LEU A 304 8.55 12.59 -13.19
CA LEU A 304 7.46 13.42 -13.73
C LEU A 304 7.71 14.91 -13.49
N TYR A 305 8.16 15.29 -12.28
CA TYR A 305 8.31 16.69 -11.88
C TYR A 305 9.42 17.39 -12.62
N ASP A 306 10.53 16.68 -12.92
CA ASP A 306 11.65 17.23 -13.69
C ASP A 306 11.43 17.16 -15.20
N ASN A 307 10.26 16.71 -15.64
CA ASN A 307 9.88 16.52 -17.04
C ASN A 307 10.78 15.53 -17.81
N THR A 308 11.42 14.60 -17.12
CA THR A 308 12.16 13.51 -17.76
C THR A 308 11.19 12.50 -18.38
N CYS A 309 10.12 12.18 -17.67
CA CYS A 309 9.09 11.24 -18.11
C CYS A 309 7.76 11.95 -18.38
N ALA A 310 7.02 11.45 -19.39
CA ALA A 310 5.75 12.02 -19.81
C ALA A 310 4.52 11.40 -19.13
N MET A 311 4.60 10.14 -18.70
CA MET A 311 3.50 9.36 -18.13
C MET A 311 3.97 8.54 -16.93
N MET A 312 3.02 8.07 -16.10
CA MET A 312 3.23 7.12 -15.02
C MET A 312 2.00 6.25 -14.86
N LEU A 313 2.10 4.94 -15.01
CA LEU A 313 1.04 4.00 -14.61
C LEU A 313 1.19 3.71 -13.13
N HIS A 314 0.23 4.13 -12.32
CA HIS A 314 0.29 3.96 -10.87
C HIS A 314 -1.09 3.99 -10.21
N GLY A 315 -1.17 3.52 -8.97
CA GLY A 315 -2.38 3.64 -8.19
C GLY A 315 -2.72 5.09 -7.83
N SER A 316 -4.01 5.40 -7.75
CA SER A 316 -4.53 6.76 -7.54
C SER A 316 -4.13 7.39 -6.20
N TRP A 317 -3.57 6.62 -5.24
CA TRP A 317 -2.97 7.19 -4.02
C TRP A 317 -1.81 8.15 -4.29
N GLN A 318 -1.20 8.10 -5.48
CA GLN A 318 -0.16 9.05 -5.87
C GLN A 318 -0.67 10.49 -5.99
N VAL A 319 -1.96 10.68 -6.26
CA VAL A 319 -2.58 12.03 -6.33
C VAL A 319 -2.33 12.80 -5.04
N SER A 320 -2.55 12.16 -3.89
CA SER A 320 -2.32 12.79 -2.58
C SER A 320 -0.88 13.29 -2.43
N GLY A 321 0.10 12.44 -2.74
CA GLY A 321 1.52 12.81 -2.67
C GLY A 321 1.90 13.90 -3.66
N ILE A 322 1.45 13.80 -4.92
CA ILE A 322 1.75 14.81 -5.96
C ILE A 322 1.17 16.19 -5.58
N ARG A 323 -0.07 16.21 -5.07
CA ARG A 323 -0.70 17.46 -4.60
C ARG A 323 0.01 18.06 -3.40
N ALA A 324 0.43 17.22 -2.45
CA ALA A 324 1.19 17.68 -1.28
C ALA A 324 2.56 18.25 -1.66
N ASP A 325 3.23 17.62 -2.62
CA ASP A 325 4.53 18.10 -3.12
C ASP A 325 4.39 19.44 -3.86
N ASN A 326 3.41 19.57 -4.76
CA ASN A 326 3.17 20.81 -5.52
C ASN A 326 1.76 20.83 -6.14
N GLN A 327 0.79 21.42 -5.43
CA GLN A 327 -0.61 21.53 -5.89
C GLN A 327 -0.73 22.31 -7.21
N GLU A 328 0.00 23.43 -7.38
CA GLU A 328 -0.08 24.26 -8.59
C GLU A 328 0.41 23.48 -9.81
N TRP A 329 1.54 22.76 -9.67
CA TRP A 329 2.07 21.92 -10.73
C TRP A 329 1.12 20.78 -11.09
N TYR A 330 0.49 20.15 -10.09
CA TYR A 330 -0.51 19.10 -10.30
C TYR A 330 -1.70 19.61 -11.11
N ASP A 331 -2.29 20.74 -10.72
CA ASP A 331 -3.46 21.31 -11.39
C ASP A 331 -3.16 21.68 -12.86
N GLU A 332 -1.98 22.21 -13.12
CA GLU A 332 -1.55 22.62 -14.45
C GLU A 332 -1.17 21.44 -15.35
N ASN A 333 -0.44 20.47 -14.80
CA ASN A 333 0.27 19.48 -15.62
C ASN A 333 -0.37 18.09 -15.61
N ILE A 334 -1.05 17.64 -14.54
CA ILE A 334 -1.52 16.26 -14.48
C ILE A 334 -2.89 16.09 -15.12
N GLY A 335 -2.98 15.11 -16.02
CA GLY A 335 -4.22 14.48 -16.49
C GLY A 335 -4.18 13.00 -16.20
N VAL A 336 -5.34 12.32 -16.30
CA VAL A 336 -5.51 10.90 -16.07
C VAL A 336 -6.30 10.27 -17.20
N PHE A 337 -5.92 9.07 -17.60
CA PHE A 337 -6.70 8.24 -18.50
C PHE A 337 -6.54 6.75 -18.16
N ARG A 338 -7.55 5.96 -18.52
CA ARG A 338 -7.54 4.50 -18.33
C ARG A 338 -6.46 3.83 -19.19
N PHE A 339 -5.98 2.66 -18.77
CA PHE A 339 -5.07 1.88 -19.61
C PHE A 339 -5.74 1.52 -20.94
N PRO A 340 -5.09 1.76 -22.10
CA PRO A 340 -5.67 1.59 -23.45
C PRO A 340 -6.09 0.16 -23.77
N GLU A 341 -6.97 0.04 -24.77
CA GLU A 341 -7.56 -1.23 -25.20
C GLU A 341 -6.63 -2.04 -26.12
N ASP A 342 -6.67 -3.36 -26.02
CA ASP A 342 -6.17 -4.26 -27.07
C ASP A 342 -7.25 -4.40 -28.14
N SER A 343 -7.08 -3.72 -29.29
CA SER A 343 -8.06 -3.70 -30.39
C SER A 343 -8.34 -5.08 -30.96
N GLU A 344 -7.35 -5.98 -31.00
CA GLU A 344 -7.54 -7.35 -31.50
C GLU A 344 -8.35 -8.21 -30.52
N ALA A 345 -8.10 -8.06 -29.23
CA ALA A 345 -8.85 -8.74 -28.18
C ALA A 345 -10.29 -8.19 -28.09
N ALA A 346 -10.47 -6.87 -28.17
CA ALA A 346 -11.79 -6.22 -28.25
C ALA A 346 -12.61 -6.73 -29.41
N ALA A 347 -12.03 -6.89 -30.60
CA ALA A 347 -12.68 -7.45 -31.78
C ALA A 347 -13.12 -8.91 -31.59
N LYS A 348 -12.51 -9.64 -30.67
CA LYS A 348 -12.88 -11.02 -30.27
C LYS A 348 -13.89 -11.06 -29.13
N GLY A 349 -14.30 -9.90 -28.60
CA GLY A 349 -15.28 -9.76 -27.51
C GLY A 349 -14.69 -9.85 -26.11
N VAL A 350 -13.38 -9.70 -25.96
CA VAL A 350 -12.72 -9.62 -24.65
C VAL A 350 -13.10 -8.28 -24.00
N PRO A 351 -13.57 -8.28 -22.73
CA PRO A 351 -13.83 -7.04 -21.99
C PRO A 351 -12.58 -6.16 -21.90
N GLN A 352 -12.69 -4.88 -22.25
CA GLN A 352 -11.58 -3.92 -22.23
C GLN A 352 -11.68 -2.93 -21.07
N ASP A 353 -12.67 -3.09 -20.22
CA ASP A 353 -13.00 -2.22 -19.10
C ASP A 353 -12.68 -2.86 -17.73
N VAL A 354 -11.90 -3.94 -17.71
CA VAL A 354 -11.32 -4.48 -16.48
C VAL A 354 -10.40 -3.43 -15.88
N GLU A 355 -10.61 -3.09 -14.61
CA GLU A 355 -9.78 -2.19 -13.83
C GLU A 355 -8.83 -2.97 -12.94
N ILE A 356 -7.59 -2.50 -12.81
CA ILE A 356 -6.65 -3.01 -11.81
C ILE A 356 -6.73 -2.09 -10.60
N GLY A 357 -7.08 -2.62 -9.44
CA GLY A 357 -7.32 -1.76 -8.30
C GLY A 357 -7.72 -2.47 -7.03
N THR A 358 -8.13 -1.66 -6.06
CA THR A 358 -8.62 -2.13 -4.77
C THR A 358 -9.79 -1.29 -4.30
N ALA A 359 -10.76 -1.92 -3.66
CA ALA A 359 -11.89 -1.24 -3.06
C ALA A 359 -11.63 -0.78 -1.61
N ILE A 360 -10.53 -1.21 -0.98
CA ILE A 360 -10.22 -0.90 0.41
C ILE A 360 -8.99 -0.01 0.60
N GLY A 361 -8.17 0.19 -0.42
CA GLY A 361 -6.83 0.77 -0.27
C GLY A 361 -6.01 -0.02 0.74
N ASN A 362 -6.39 0.08 2.01
CA ASN A 362 -5.91 -0.72 3.13
C ASN A 362 -7.09 -1.17 4.01
N GLY A 363 -6.90 -2.23 4.79
CA GLY A 363 -7.81 -2.66 5.84
C GLY A 363 -7.07 -2.80 7.17
N PHE A 364 -7.73 -2.52 8.28
CA PHE A 364 -7.20 -2.82 9.60
C PHE A 364 -7.55 -4.25 9.99
N SER A 365 -6.53 -5.09 10.15
CA SER A 365 -6.64 -6.39 10.81
C SER A 365 -6.21 -6.30 12.27
N PHE A 366 -6.78 -7.16 13.12
CA PHE A 366 -6.54 -7.16 14.57
C PHE A 366 -5.91 -8.47 15.00
N ASN A 367 -4.96 -8.41 15.94
CA ASN A 367 -4.23 -9.54 16.50
C ASN A 367 -4.27 -9.45 18.04
N CYS A 368 -5.47 -9.50 18.59
CA CYS A 368 -5.76 -9.29 20.01
C CYS A 368 -5.96 -10.65 20.73
N TRP A 369 -4.88 -11.18 21.30
CA TRP A 369 -4.89 -12.48 21.97
C TRP A 369 -4.29 -12.40 23.38
N ASN A 370 -4.89 -13.11 24.32
CA ASN A 370 -4.32 -13.36 25.63
C ASN A 370 -3.19 -14.38 25.56
N ALA A 371 -2.37 -14.44 26.58
CA ALA A 371 -1.26 -15.40 26.66
C ALA A 371 -1.69 -16.87 26.61
N ASP A 372 -2.94 -17.17 26.94
CA ASP A 372 -3.52 -18.51 26.86
C ASP A 372 -4.12 -18.86 25.49
N GLY A 373 -4.06 -17.91 24.56
CA GLY A 373 -4.59 -18.06 23.20
C GLY A 373 -6.07 -17.75 23.06
N SER A 374 -6.76 -17.30 24.11
CA SER A 374 -8.10 -16.76 24.01
C SER A 374 -8.08 -15.34 23.45
N VAL A 375 -9.22 -14.86 22.91
CA VAL A 375 -9.36 -13.48 22.43
C VAL A 375 -9.24 -12.50 23.58
N ASP A 376 -8.39 -11.48 23.44
CA ASP A 376 -8.41 -10.30 24.33
C ASP A 376 -9.51 -9.34 23.86
N GLN A 377 -10.71 -9.57 24.37
CA GLN A 377 -11.88 -8.80 23.97
C GLN A 377 -11.74 -7.31 24.28
N THR A 378 -11.03 -6.96 25.36
CA THR A 378 -10.82 -5.57 25.76
C THR A 378 -9.98 -4.80 24.71
N LYS A 379 -8.94 -5.42 24.19
CA LYS A 379 -8.15 -4.85 23.08
C LYS A 379 -8.94 -4.84 21.78
N LEU A 380 -9.63 -5.94 21.49
CA LEU A 380 -10.40 -6.08 20.26
C LEU A 380 -11.51 -5.03 20.15
N ASP A 381 -12.23 -4.76 21.24
CA ASP A 381 -13.25 -3.72 21.31
C ASP A 381 -12.66 -2.32 21.03
N ALA A 382 -11.52 -2.02 21.64
CA ALA A 382 -10.85 -0.73 21.45
C ALA A 382 -10.33 -0.57 20.00
N CYS A 383 -9.74 -1.60 19.41
CA CYS A 383 -9.31 -1.60 18.02
C CYS A 383 -10.51 -1.41 17.05
N TYR A 384 -11.62 -2.11 17.31
CA TYR A 384 -12.82 -2.00 16.49
C TYR A 384 -13.42 -0.58 16.53
N VAL A 385 -13.55 0.02 17.72
CA VAL A 385 -14.05 1.40 17.86
C VAL A 385 -13.11 2.40 17.20
N LEU A 386 -11.80 2.25 17.38
CA LEU A 386 -10.81 3.11 16.72
C LEU A 386 -10.94 3.02 15.19
N ALA A 387 -11.01 1.81 14.63
CA ALA A 387 -11.12 1.57 13.19
C ALA A 387 -12.44 2.11 12.61
N THR A 388 -13.58 1.86 13.27
CA THR A 388 -14.90 2.17 12.69
C THR A 388 -15.39 3.57 13.01
N GLN A 389 -15.00 4.18 14.14
CA GLN A 389 -15.55 5.44 14.62
C GLN A 389 -14.57 6.63 14.53
N TYR A 390 -13.28 6.39 14.26
CA TYR A 390 -12.26 7.45 14.16
C TYR A 390 -11.48 7.42 12.85
N PHE A 391 -11.14 6.24 12.33
CA PHE A 391 -10.54 6.09 11.00
C PHE A 391 -11.56 6.01 9.86
N ASN A 392 -12.85 6.07 10.18
CA ASN A 392 -13.94 6.03 9.21
C ASN A 392 -15.10 6.97 9.59
N ASP A 393 -14.86 7.96 10.45
CA ASP A 393 -15.86 9.00 10.70
C ASP A 393 -15.87 10.06 9.58
N ASP A 394 -16.89 10.91 9.58
CA ASP A 394 -17.05 11.95 8.56
C ASP A 394 -15.85 12.90 8.49
N ALA A 395 -15.23 13.20 9.63
CA ALA A 395 -14.07 14.10 9.68
C ALA A 395 -12.85 13.46 9.01
N TYR A 396 -12.59 12.18 9.27
CA TYR A 396 -11.51 11.45 8.64
C TYR A 396 -11.76 11.29 7.13
N ASN A 397 -12.97 10.88 6.75
CA ASN A 397 -13.32 10.66 5.35
C ASN A 397 -13.31 11.95 4.54
N GLN A 398 -13.76 13.09 5.11
CA GLN A 398 -13.61 14.38 4.46
C GLN A 398 -12.14 14.75 4.25
N ARG A 399 -11.28 14.50 5.24
CA ARG A 399 -9.84 14.72 5.11
C ARG A 399 -9.21 13.82 4.02
N GLN A 400 -9.69 12.59 3.89
CA GLN A 400 -9.28 11.69 2.80
C GLN A 400 -9.63 12.28 1.43
N LEU A 401 -10.85 12.78 1.24
CA LEU A 401 -11.27 13.45 0.00
C LEU A 401 -10.42 14.70 -0.28
N ASP A 402 -10.22 15.55 0.73
CA ASP A 402 -9.42 16.76 0.61
C ASP A 402 -7.98 16.43 0.17
N ASN A 403 -7.48 15.27 0.57
CA ASN A 403 -6.18 14.75 0.20
C ASN A 403 -6.16 14.01 -1.15
N GLY A 404 -7.30 13.85 -1.83
CA GLY A 404 -7.39 13.15 -3.11
C GLY A 404 -7.52 11.62 -2.99
N THR A 405 -8.12 11.13 -1.92
CA THR A 405 -8.44 9.71 -1.73
C THR A 405 -9.96 9.54 -1.65
N ILE A 406 -10.51 8.57 -2.35
CA ILE A 406 -11.96 8.30 -2.36
C ILE A 406 -12.29 7.27 -1.27
N PRO A 407 -13.01 7.64 -0.20
CA PRO A 407 -13.37 6.70 0.86
C PRO A 407 -14.17 5.50 0.34
N SER A 408 -13.93 4.32 0.89
CA SER A 408 -14.66 3.08 0.55
C SER A 408 -16.07 3.01 1.18
N ILE A 409 -16.73 4.15 1.29
CA ILE A 409 -18.04 4.34 1.94
C ILE A 409 -19.03 4.86 0.91
N LYS A 410 -20.24 4.27 0.86
CA LYS A 410 -21.30 4.66 -0.08
C LYS A 410 -21.67 6.13 0.08
N GLY A 411 -21.79 6.81 -1.06
CA GLY A 411 -22.21 8.21 -1.14
C GLY A 411 -21.07 9.21 -1.29
N PHE A 412 -19.83 8.86 -0.90
CA PHE A 412 -18.67 9.76 -1.06
C PHE A 412 -18.26 9.95 -2.51
N GLU A 413 -18.53 9.01 -3.40
CA GLU A 413 -18.30 9.12 -4.85
C GLU A 413 -18.96 10.35 -5.48
N ASN A 414 -20.05 10.84 -4.89
CA ASN A 414 -20.80 12.01 -5.36
C ASN A 414 -20.21 13.35 -4.88
N THR A 415 -19.19 13.32 -4.01
CA THR A 415 -18.63 14.51 -3.36
C THR A 415 -17.21 14.84 -3.84
N ILE A 416 -16.70 14.09 -4.82
CA ILE A 416 -15.35 14.29 -5.37
C ILE A 416 -15.31 15.58 -6.15
N ASP A 417 -14.42 16.51 -5.80
CA ASP A 417 -14.24 17.79 -6.48
C ASP A 417 -13.06 17.77 -7.47
N ASP A 418 -12.01 17.02 -7.19
CA ASP A 418 -10.85 16.91 -8.05
C ASP A 418 -11.18 16.26 -9.40
N ALA A 419 -10.79 16.91 -10.50
CA ALA A 419 -11.14 16.48 -11.85
C ALA A 419 -10.50 15.14 -12.25
N ASN A 420 -9.25 14.88 -11.83
CA ASN A 420 -8.57 13.63 -12.11
C ASN A 420 -9.16 12.49 -11.28
N MET A 421 -9.48 12.76 -10.01
CA MET A 421 -10.12 11.76 -9.14
C MET A 421 -11.54 11.42 -9.60
N LYS A 422 -12.27 12.35 -10.25
CA LYS A 422 -13.53 12.01 -10.94
C LYS A 422 -13.31 11.01 -12.06
N VAL A 423 -12.26 11.18 -12.87
CA VAL A 423 -11.92 10.23 -13.94
C VAL A 423 -11.58 8.86 -13.34
N VAL A 424 -10.76 8.80 -12.28
CA VAL A 424 -10.45 7.55 -11.57
C VAL A 424 -11.71 6.88 -11.04
N ALA A 425 -12.59 7.63 -10.39
CA ALA A 425 -13.86 7.11 -9.87
C ALA A 425 -14.76 6.58 -11.00
N ASP A 426 -14.88 7.33 -12.09
CA ASP A 426 -15.68 6.92 -13.25
C ASP A 426 -15.15 5.63 -13.88
N ILE A 427 -13.83 5.47 -14.00
CA ILE A 427 -13.20 4.25 -14.50
C ILE A 427 -13.49 3.09 -13.56
N PHE A 428 -13.25 3.28 -12.26
CA PHE A 428 -13.40 2.24 -11.24
C PHE A 428 -14.86 1.74 -11.13
N PHE A 429 -15.83 2.65 -11.02
CA PHE A 429 -17.24 2.28 -10.80
C PHE A 429 -17.93 1.76 -12.07
N ASN A 430 -17.40 2.07 -13.26
CA ASN A 430 -17.93 1.54 -14.54
C ASN A 430 -17.15 0.31 -15.04
N ALA A 431 -16.15 -0.15 -14.33
CA ALA A 431 -15.40 -1.35 -14.67
C ALA A 431 -16.31 -2.59 -14.62
N SER A 432 -16.17 -3.48 -15.59
CA SER A 432 -16.86 -4.79 -15.58
C SER A 432 -16.34 -5.71 -14.48
N ASN A 433 -15.08 -5.54 -14.10
CA ASN A 433 -14.41 -6.22 -12.99
C ASN A 433 -13.29 -5.35 -12.44
N VAL A 434 -13.05 -5.44 -11.14
CA VAL A 434 -11.88 -4.84 -10.48
C VAL A 434 -10.97 -5.97 -10.01
N GLN A 435 -9.82 -6.10 -10.68
CA GLN A 435 -8.80 -7.09 -10.35
C GLN A 435 -7.88 -6.53 -9.27
N LEU A 436 -7.85 -7.18 -8.10
CA LEU A 436 -6.90 -6.85 -7.05
C LEU A 436 -5.46 -7.13 -7.53
N TRP A 437 -4.52 -6.31 -7.08
CA TRP A 437 -3.09 -6.45 -7.36
C TRP A 437 -2.61 -7.90 -7.22
N TYR A 438 -1.85 -8.44 -8.18
CA TYR A 438 -1.38 -9.83 -8.12
C TYR A 438 -0.53 -10.10 -6.87
N ASP A 439 0.27 -9.12 -6.43
CA ASP A 439 1.06 -9.23 -5.21
C ASP A 439 0.23 -9.24 -3.91
N GLN A 440 -1.06 -8.92 -4.00
CA GLN A 440 -2.02 -8.98 -2.89
C GLN A 440 -3.02 -10.13 -3.05
N TYR A 441 -3.28 -10.57 -4.28
CA TYR A 441 -4.26 -11.62 -4.56
C TYR A 441 -3.65 -13.03 -4.42
N LEU A 442 -2.44 -13.21 -4.95
CA LEU A 442 -1.73 -14.50 -4.94
C LEU A 442 -1.37 -14.93 -3.50
N PRO A 443 -1.24 -16.24 -3.22
CA PRO A 443 -0.67 -16.74 -1.97
C PRO A 443 0.70 -16.11 -1.70
N ALA A 444 1.07 -15.90 -0.42
CA ALA A 444 2.27 -15.13 -0.07
C ALA A 444 3.56 -15.70 -0.66
N SER A 445 3.69 -17.03 -0.72
CA SER A 445 4.84 -17.70 -1.34
C SER A 445 4.92 -17.47 -2.85
N VAL A 446 3.78 -17.37 -3.53
CA VAL A 446 3.69 -17.08 -4.97
C VAL A 446 3.91 -15.61 -5.25
N THR A 447 3.42 -14.73 -4.39
CA THR A 447 3.61 -13.27 -4.47
C THR A 447 5.09 -12.89 -4.60
N GLU A 448 5.97 -13.47 -3.78
CA GLU A 448 7.39 -13.17 -3.84
C GLU A 448 8.04 -13.67 -5.14
N VAL A 449 7.62 -14.84 -5.65
CA VAL A 449 8.06 -15.33 -6.97
C VAL A 449 7.60 -14.39 -8.07
N HIS A 450 6.31 -14.01 -8.08
CA HIS A 450 5.76 -13.06 -9.06
C HIS A 450 6.52 -11.73 -9.07
N LYS A 451 6.77 -11.13 -7.92
CA LYS A 451 7.54 -9.87 -7.79
C LYS A 451 8.97 -10.01 -8.34
N ASN A 452 9.65 -11.12 -8.07
CA ASN A 452 10.97 -11.38 -8.61
C ASN A 452 10.93 -11.56 -10.14
N CYS A 453 9.93 -12.27 -10.66
CA CYS A 453 9.69 -12.41 -12.10
C CYS A 453 9.53 -11.05 -12.79
N MET A 454 8.87 -10.07 -12.16
CA MET A 454 8.77 -8.71 -12.72
C MET A 454 10.13 -8.03 -12.82
N THR A 455 11.00 -8.16 -11.81
CA THR A 455 12.37 -7.64 -11.89
C THR A 455 13.15 -8.27 -13.05
N GLU A 456 13.03 -9.58 -13.22
CA GLU A 456 13.74 -10.33 -14.25
C GLU A 456 13.22 -10.03 -15.67
N LEU A 457 11.89 -9.83 -15.79
CA LEU A 457 11.24 -9.46 -17.04
C LEU A 457 11.69 -8.07 -17.53
N PHE A 458 11.59 -7.04 -16.67
CA PHE A 458 12.03 -5.67 -16.96
C PHE A 458 13.56 -5.58 -17.10
N GLY A 459 14.30 -6.46 -16.43
CA GLY A 459 15.75 -6.58 -16.58
C GLY A 459 16.21 -7.35 -17.82
N LEU A 460 15.30 -7.87 -18.64
CA LEU A 460 15.57 -8.74 -19.79
C LEU A 460 16.43 -9.97 -19.44
N GLN A 461 16.25 -10.49 -18.22
CA GLN A 461 17.05 -11.59 -17.67
C GLN A 461 16.44 -12.95 -17.93
N LYS A 462 15.10 -13.02 -18.05
CA LYS A 462 14.32 -14.22 -18.34
C LYS A 462 13.29 -13.94 -19.43
N THR A 463 12.93 -14.99 -20.16
CA THR A 463 11.82 -14.95 -21.11
C THR A 463 10.47 -14.98 -20.40
N PRO A 464 9.37 -14.55 -21.05
CA PRO A 464 8.02 -14.69 -20.51
C PRO A 464 7.67 -16.15 -20.15
N GLU A 465 8.13 -17.11 -20.93
CA GLU A 465 7.93 -18.55 -20.66
C GLU A 465 8.63 -19.00 -19.36
N GLU A 466 9.87 -18.55 -19.13
CA GLU A 466 10.61 -18.90 -17.92
C GLU A 466 9.94 -18.33 -16.68
N ILE A 467 9.50 -17.05 -16.68
CA ILE A 467 8.79 -16.47 -15.54
C ILE A 467 7.42 -17.13 -15.31
N GLY A 468 6.71 -17.50 -16.38
CA GLY A 468 5.44 -18.22 -16.28
C GLY A 468 5.61 -19.59 -15.62
N GLN A 469 6.65 -20.36 -16.03
CA GLN A 469 6.96 -21.66 -15.43
C GLN A 469 7.32 -21.55 -13.94
N GLU A 470 8.01 -20.49 -13.52
CA GLU A 470 8.34 -20.27 -12.11
C GLU A 470 7.09 -19.95 -11.28
N GLN A 471 6.17 -19.14 -11.81
CA GLN A 471 4.91 -18.84 -11.15
C GLN A 471 4.02 -20.11 -11.05
N ASP A 472 3.93 -20.92 -12.10
CA ASP A 472 3.20 -22.19 -12.07
C ASP A 472 3.79 -23.15 -11.02
N ALA A 473 5.11 -23.24 -10.94
CA ALA A 473 5.77 -24.08 -9.94
C ALA A 473 5.48 -23.61 -8.52
N ALA A 474 5.48 -22.30 -8.28
CA ALA A 474 5.15 -21.69 -7.00
C ALA A 474 3.67 -21.91 -6.62
N MET A 475 2.72 -21.72 -7.57
CA MET A 475 1.30 -21.99 -7.35
C MET A 475 1.06 -23.44 -6.98
N LYS A 476 1.70 -24.36 -7.69
CA LYS A 476 1.59 -25.80 -7.40
C LYS A 476 2.14 -26.16 -6.02
N ALA A 477 3.21 -25.50 -5.58
CA ALA A 477 3.78 -25.72 -4.26
C ALA A 477 2.86 -25.18 -3.15
N SER A 478 2.27 -24.00 -3.33
CA SER A 478 1.39 -23.36 -2.34
C SER A 478 0.11 -24.15 -2.05
N LEU A 479 -0.38 -24.93 -3.00
CA LEU A 479 -1.57 -25.79 -2.79
C LEU A 479 -1.24 -27.15 -2.16
N ALA A 480 0.04 -27.50 -2.04
CA ALA A 480 0.48 -28.76 -1.42
C ALA A 480 0.73 -28.60 0.10
N GLU A 481 0.75 -27.35 0.59
CA GLU A 481 0.86 -26.95 2.00
C GLU A 481 -0.52 -26.82 2.65
#